data_b7fd87bb0580ff1047b0936852d7ce31
#
_entry.id   b7fd87bb0580ff1047b0936852d7ce31
#
_cell.length_a   1.000
_cell.length_b   1.000
_cell.length_c   1.000
_cell.angle_alpha   90.00
_cell.angle_beta   90.00
_cell.angle_gamma   90.00
#
_symmetry.space_group_name_H-M   'P 1'
#
loop_
_entity.id
_entity.type
_entity.pdbx_description
1 polymer ?
#
loop_
_entity_poly.entity_id
_entity_poly.type
_entity_poly.pdbx_seq_one_letter_code
_entity_poly.pdbx_strand_id
1 'polypeptide(L)' 'MATLSERDIERNMRAVAHAIAQQELEGLTVPAATVADLYRAARGEIDTDEVIRNIYRRFQNVSLL' A
#
# COMPACT_ATOMS: atom_id res chain seq x y z
N MET A 1 17.73 9.93 -4.26
CA MET A 1 16.50 9.37 -4.79
C MET A 1 15.74 10.43 -5.56
N ALA A 2 15.20 10.08 -6.71
CA ALA A 2 14.49 11.05 -7.53
C ALA A 2 13.17 11.43 -6.87
N THR A 3 12.84 12.72 -6.93
CA THR A 3 11.57 13.21 -6.43
C THR A 3 10.47 12.88 -7.42
N LEU A 4 9.36 12.35 -6.94
CA LEU A 4 8.22 12.06 -7.80
C LEU A 4 7.52 13.36 -8.21
N SER A 5 7.12 13.43 -9.47
CA SER A 5 6.32 14.56 -9.94
C SER A 5 4.87 14.38 -9.49
N GLU A 6 4.09 15.48 -9.56
CA GLU A 6 2.67 15.40 -9.24
C GLU A 6 1.96 14.40 -10.15
N ARG A 7 2.34 14.35 -11.44
CA ARG A 7 1.74 13.41 -12.37
C ARG A 7 2.06 11.96 -11.98
N ASP A 8 3.28 11.71 -11.54
CA ASP A 8 3.67 10.37 -11.07
C ASP A 8 2.87 9.98 -9.85
N ILE A 9 2.70 10.90 -8.92
CA ILE A 9 1.93 10.64 -7.70
C ILE A 9 0.49 10.33 -8.04
N GLU A 10 -0.13 11.12 -8.92
CA GLU A 10 -1.51 10.87 -9.32
C GLU A 10 -1.67 9.49 -9.97
N ARG A 11 -0.73 9.14 -10.85
CA ARG A 11 -0.77 7.83 -11.50
C ARG A 11 -0.63 6.72 -10.48
N ASN A 12 0.29 6.88 -9.53
CA ASN A 12 0.51 5.89 -8.49
C ASN A 12 -0.71 5.73 -7.59
N MET A 13 -1.35 6.84 -7.25
CA MET A 13 -2.54 6.79 -6.39
C MET A 13 -3.70 6.12 -7.10
N ARG A 14 -3.86 6.36 -8.40
CA ARG A 14 -4.89 5.67 -9.17
C ARG A 14 -4.61 4.17 -9.25
N ALA A 15 -3.34 3.81 -9.39
CA ALA A 15 -2.97 2.39 -9.43
C ALA A 15 -3.27 1.70 -8.10
N VAL A 16 -3.00 2.37 -6.98
CA VAL A 16 -3.32 1.83 -5.66
C VAL A 16 -4.84 1.66 -5.50
N ALA A 17 -5.60 2.69 -5.85
CA ALA A 17 -7.05 2.63 -5.74
C ALA A 17 -7.62 1.50 -6.60
N HIS A 18 -7.08 1.31 -7.80
CA HIS A 18 -7.53 0.26 -8.69
C HIS A 18 -7.21 -1.13 -8.11
N ALA A 19 -6.01 -1.29 -7.56
CA ALA A 19 -5.61 -2.56 -6.97
C ALA A 19 -6.49 -2.92 -5.77
N ILE A 20 -6.81 -1.93 -4.94
CA ILE A 20 -7.68 -2.15 -3.79
C ILE A 20 -9.08 -2.55 -4.26
N ALA A 21 -9.61 -1.86 -5.27
CA ALA A 21 -10.92 -2.17 -5.81
C ALA A 21 -10.97 -3.58 -6.37
N GLN A 22 -9.91 -4.03 -7.02
CA GLN A 22 -9.84 -5.40 -7.53
C GLN A 22 -9.85 -6.43 -6.42
N GLN A 23 -9.13 -6.17 -5.33
CA GLN A 23 -9.14 -7.07 -4.18
C GLN A 23 -10.53 -7.18 -3.60
N GLU A 24 -11.23 -6.06 -3.50
CA GLU A 24 -12.60 -6.05 -2.96
C GLU A 24 -13.57 -6.82 -3.85
N LEU A 25 -13.39 -6.72 -5.16
CA LEU A 25 -14.21 -7.49 -6.10
C LEU A 25 -14.00 -8.99 -5.93
N GLU A 26 -12.83 -9.40 -5.48
CA GLU A 26 -12.52 -10.81 -5.24
C GLU A 26 -12.93 -11.25 -3.83
N GLY A 27 -13.57 -10.38 -3.09
CA GLY A 27 -14.02 -10.70 -1.73
C GLY A 27 -12.98 -10.52 -0.66
N LEU A 28 -11.86 -9.87 -0.99
CA LEU A 28 -10.77 -9.64 -0.04
C LEU A 28 -10.86 -8.22 0.50
N THR A 29 -10.55 -8.06 1.78
CA THR A 29 -10.52 -6.75 2.42
C THR A 29 -9.08 -6.39 2.72
N VAL A 30 -8.63 -5.25 2.18
CA VAL A 30 -7.28 -4.75 2.48
C VAL A 30 -7.35 -3.98 3.80
N PRO A 31 -6.53 -4.34 4.79
CA PRO A 31 -6.56 -3.64 6.08
C PRO A 31 -6.29 -2.14 5.92
N ALA A 32 -6.95 -1.34 6.73
CA ALA A 32 -6.84 0.13 6.64
C ALA A 32 -5.39 0.60 6.79
N ALA A 33 -4.61 -0.03 7.67
CA ALA A 33 -3.22 0.35 7.86
C ALA A 33 -2.39 0.08 6.60
N THR A 34 -2.68 -1.01 5.89
CA THR A 34 -2.00 -1.33 4.64
C THR A 34 -2.39 -0.34 3.55
N VAL A 35 -3.67 0.03 3.48
CA VAL A 35 -4.13 1.05 2.53
C VAL A 35 -3.37 2.35 2.76
N ALA A 36 -3.25 2.78 4.02
CA ALA A 36 -2.53 4.00 4.34
C ALA A 36 -1.07 3.93 3.89
N ASP A 37 -0.41 2.79 4.12
CA ASP A 37 0.99 2.60 3.72
C ASP A 37 1.13 2.62 2.21
N LEU A 38 0.19 2.00 1.49
CA LEU A 38 0.25 1.99 0.03
C LEU A 38 0.13 3.40 -0.55
N TYR A 39 -0.75 4.23 0.01
CA TYR A 39 -0.85 5.62 -0.43
C TYR A 39 0.38 6.44 -0.06
N ARG A 40 0.98 6.17 1.09
CA ARG A 40 2.23 6.84 1.47
C ARG A 40 3.34 6.49 0.50
N ALA A 41 3.43 5.22 0.10
CA ALA A 41 4.40 4.79 -0.90
C ALA A 41 4.11 5.44 -2.25
N ALA A 42 2.84 5.56 -2.63
CA ALA A 42 2.46 6.20 -3.88
C ALA A 42 2.91 7.65 -3.93
N ARG A 43 2.90 8.34 -2.80
CA ARG A 43 3.36 9.72 -2.70
C ARG A 43 4.87 9.85 -2.52
N GLY A 44 5.57 8.72 -2.40
CA GLY A 44 7.01 8.74 -2.23
C GLY A 44 7.46 8.97 -0.79
N GLU A 45 6.56 8.88 0.18
CA GLU A 45 6.88 9.12 1.59
C GLU A 45 7.62 7.94 2.23
N ILE A 46 7.31 6.74 1.78
CA ILE A 46 8.01 5.53 2.20
C ILE A 46 8.27 4.69 0.95
N ASP A 47 9.21 3.76 1.03
CA ASP A 47 9.47 2.90 -0.13
C ASP A 47 8.68 1.60 -0.02
N THR A 48 8.66 0.86 -1.12
CA THR A 48 7.90 -0.39 -1.22
C THR A 48 8.40 -1.42 -0.21
N ASP A 49 9.71 -1.47 0.02
CA ASP A 49 10.26 -2.42 0.98
C ASP A 49 9.73 -2.17 2.39
N GLU A 50 9.54 -0.90 2.75
CA GLU A 50 8.99 -0.57 4.05
C GLU A 50 7.54 -1.01 4.17
N VAL A 51 6.76 -0.86 3.10
CA VAL A 51 5.38 -1.34 3.08
C VAL A 51 5.35 -2.84 3.32
N ILE A 52 6.20 -3.58 2.64
CA ILE A 52 6.27 -5.03 2.77
C ILE A 52 6.66 -5.42 4.19
N ARG A 53 7.65 -4.75 4.77
CA ARG A 53 8.05 -5.03 6.15
C ARG A 53 6.91 -4.81 7.13
N ASN A 54 6.12 -3.76 6.92
CA ASN A 54 4.98 -3.46 7.78
C ASN A 54 3.91 -4.54 7.68
N ILE A 55 3.67 -5.05 6.47
CA ILE A 55 2.70 -6.13 6.26
C ILE A 55 3.16 -7.39 7.00
N TYR A 56 4.42 -7.78 6.84
CA TYR A 56 4.95 -8.95 7.53
C TYR A 56 4.87 -8.80 9.05
N ARG A 57 5.17 -7.61 9.55
CA ARG A 57 5.12 -7.36 10.99
C ARG A 57 3.71 -7.55 11.54
N ARG A 58 2.70 -7.07 10.81
CA ARG A 58 1.31 -7.25 11.22
C ARG A 58 0.91 -8.71 11.17
N PHE A 59 1.37 -9.41 10.14
CA PHE A 59 1.09 -10.83 9.96
C PHE A 59 1.66 -11.66 11.11
N GLN A 60 2.89 -11.35 11.51
CA GLN A 60 3.53 -12.07 12.61
C GLN A 60 2.77 -11.91 13.90
N ASN A 61 2.23 -10.74 14.17
CA ASN A 61 1.46 -10.50 15.39
C ASN A 61 0.18 -11.33 15.42
N VAL A 62 -0.40 -11.60 14.27
CA VAL A 62 -1.64 -12.38 14.17
C VAL A 62 -1.35 -13.87 14.21
N SER A 63 -0.28 -14.31 13.58
CA SER A 63 -0.01 -15.72 13.37
C SER A 63 0.42 -16.46 14.62
N LEU A 64 0.70 -15.77 15.69
CA LEU A 64 1.13 -16.40 16.95
C LEU A 64 0.00 -17.03 17.71
N LEU A 65 -1.20 -16.85 17.26
CA LEU A 65 -2.36 -17.46 17.87
C LEU A 65 -2.59 -18.88 17.34
#